data_f7f6a4066ad8b959c568fa1cdb3420eb
#
_entry.id   f7f6a4066ad8b959c568fa1cdb3420eb
#
_cell.length_a   1.000
_cell.length_b   1.000
_cell.length_c   1.000
_cell.angle_alpha   90.00
_cell.angle_beta   90.00
_cell.angle_gamma   90.00
#
_symmetry.space_group_name_H-M   'P 1'
#
loop_
_entity.id
_entity.type
_entity.pdbx_description
1 polymer ?
#
loop_
_entity_poly.entity_id
_entity_poly.type
_entity_poly.pdbx_seq_one_letter_code
_entity_poly.pdbx_strand_id
1 'polypeptide(L)'
;MDYSEPCQYSIRLIEKLKSLDTKNILDFDLINKAIYWARKYHGDQKRKSGEPYYSHPLEVAYMISEHKLKTDVIVASILHDIIEDTEVTVEMIQSTFGHRIAEMVDRLTRDRPDGTKLTIEEIITNAYQKQDKEVLLIKLIDRLHNIQTIGVKFLDKQIKESKETLNNFITLAMYLENITLEKSISYLCHQISSDKKKINQINFIYNFLKQEDSYQLPSLVP
;
A
#
# COMPACT_ATOMS: atom_id res chain seq x y z
N MET A 1 12.90 -3.82 -22.19
CA MET A 1 11.50 -4.32 -22.16
C MET A 1 10.60 -3.25 -22.78
N ASP A 2 9.66 -3.61 -23.63
CA ASP A 2 8.71 -2.62 -24.18
C ASP A 2 7.57 -2.41 -23.19
N TYR A 3 7.54 -1.23 -22.55
CA TYR A 3 6.54 -0.88 -21.57
C TYR A 3 5.26 -0.29 -22.18
N SER A 4 5.20 -0.11 -23.51
CA SER A 4 4.00 0.33 -24.23
C SER A 4 2.97 -0.81 -24.36
N GLU A 5 3.44 -2.06 -24.44
CA GLU A 5 2.55 -3.22 -24.50
C GLU A 5 1.79 -3.42 -23.19
N PRO A 6 0.48 -3.70 -23.24
CA PRO A 6 -0.32 -3.94 -22.03
C PRO A 6 0.21 -5.13 -21.22
N CYS A 7 0.13 -5.05 -19.89
CA CYS A 7 0.38 -6.17 -18.97
C CYS A 7 -0.90 -6.55 -18.23
N GLN A 8 -0.93 -7.72 -17.59
CA GLN A 8 -2.11 -8.19 -16.86
C GLN A 8 -2.68 -7.17 -15.86
N TYR A 9 -1.83 -6.43 -15.14
CA TYR A 9 -2.26 -5.42 -14.17
C TYR A 9 -2.89 -4.20 -14.86
N SER A 10 -2.29 -3.73 -15.97
CA SER A 10 -2.83 -2.60 -16.72
C SER A 10 -4.14 -2.95 -17.43
N ILE A 11 -4.26 -4.14 -18.01
CA ILE A 11 -5.50 -4.63 -18.62
C ILE A 11 -6.61 -4.66 -17.58
N ARG A 12 -6.38 -5.31 -16.43
CA ARG A 12 -7.35 -5.41 -15.32
C ARG A 12 -7.80 -4.04 -14.83
N LEU A 13 -6.87 -3.09 -14.65
CA LEU A 13 -7.20 -1.72 -14.24
C LEU A 13 -8.06 -1.02 -15.27
N ILE A 14 -7.67 -1.03 -16.54
CA ILE A 14 -8.40 -0.34 -17.63
C ILE A 14 -9.81 -0.94 -17.82
N GLU A 15 -9.95 -2.26 -17.77
CA GLU A 15 -11.26 -2.92 -17.85
C GLU A 15 -12.17 -2.50 -16.70
N LYS A 16 -11.65 -2.46 -15.46
CA LYS A 16 -12.39 -1.98 -14.29
C LYS A 16 -12.84 -0.54 -14.46
N LEU A 17 -11.92 0.36 -14.83
CA LEU A 17 -12.22 1.77 -15.03
C LEU A 17 -13.28 1.98 -16.11
N LYS A 18 -13.18 1.28 -17.25
CA LYS A 18 -14.20 1.32 -18.31
C LYS A 18 -15.56 0.83 -17.82
N SER A 19 -15.60 -0.20 -16.98
CA SER A 19 -16.85 -0.72 -16.44
C SER A 19 -17.56 0.24 -15.47
N LEU A 20 -16.77 1.06 -14.76
CA LEU A 20 -17.29 2.05 -13.80
C LEU A 20 -17.62 3.40 -14.44
N ASP A 21 -16.92 3.77 -15.51
CA ASP A 21 -17.05 5.08 -16.16
C ASP A 21 -18.23 5.15 -17.14
N THR A 22 -19.43 4.96 -16.61
CA THR A 22 -20.68 5.02 -17.39
C THR A 22 -21.00 6.42 -17.93
N LYS A 23 -20.30 7.46 -17.44
CA LYS A 23 -20.52 8.86 -17.80
C LYS A 23 -19.42 9.44 -18.70
N ASN A 24 -18.42 8.64 -19.07
CA ASN A 24 -17.25 9.06 -19.86
C ASN A 24 -16.54 10.29 -19.26
N ILE A 25 -16.27 10.28 -17.96
CA ILE A 25 -15.62 11.38 -17.22
C ILE A 25 -14.11 11.19 -17.08
N LEU A 26 -13.60 9.99 -17.37
CA LEU A 26 -12.17 9.67 -17.24
C LEU A 26 -11.40 10.00 -18.53
N ASP A 27 -10.25 10.61 -18.35
CA ASP A 27 -9.24 10.77 -19.42
C ASP A 27 -8.35 9.51 -19.48
N PHE A 28 -8.71 8.58 -20.35
CA PHE A 28 -7.98 7.33 -20.55
C PHE A 28 -6.60 7.52 -21.18
N ASP A 29 -6.37 8.60 -21.94
CA ASP A 29 -5.05 8.89 -22.50
C ASP A 29 -4.08 9.28 -21.40
N LEU A 30 -4.53 10.13 -20.48
CA LEU A 30 -3.73 10.51 -19.30
C LEU A 30 -3.48 9.33 -18.37
N ILE A 31 -4.48 8.48 -18.14
CA ILE A 31 -4.36 7.27 -17.33
C ILE A 31 -3.36 6.28 -17.96
N ASN A 32 -3.46 6.02 -19.28
CA ASN A 32 -2.53 5.15 -19.98
C ASN A 32 -1.09 5.69 -19.94
N LYS A 33 -0.93 7.02 -20.06
CA LYS A 33 0.37 7.67 -19.90
C LYS A 33 0.94 7.45 -18.50
N ALA A 34 0.13 7.54 -17.44
CA ALA A 34 0.56 7.26 -16.06
C ALA A 34 0.96 5.79 -15.87
N ILE A 35 0.20 4.84 -16.43
CA ILE A 35 0.53 3.42 -16.43
C ILE A 35 1.87 3.18 -17.11
N TYR A 36 2.10 3.79 -18.28
CA TYR A 36 3.37 3.71 -18.99
C TYR A 36 4.52 4.25 -18.14
N TRP A 37 4.35 5.40 -17.47
CA TRP A 37 5.35 5.98 -16.59
C TRP A 37 5.67 5.08 -15.40
N ALA A 38 4.66 4.60 -14.67
CA ALA A 38 4.86 3.69 -13.55
C ALA A 38 5.66 2.45 -13.99
N ARG A 39 5.31 1.85 -15.12
CA ARG A 39 6.02 0.66 -15.63
C ARG A 39 7.42 0.96 -16.11
N LYS A 40 7.64 2.06 -16.82
CA LYS A 40 8.93 2.46 -17.38
C LYS A 40 9.94 2.82 -16.26
N TYR A 41 9.53 3.66 -15.33
CA TYR A 41 10.44 4.19 -14.32
C TYR A 41 10.73 3.21 -13.17
N HIS A 42 9.77 2.38 -12.78
CA HIS A 42 10.05 1.25 -11.88
C HIS A 42 10.80 0.10 -12.57
N GLY A 43 10.70 -0.01 -13.91
CA GLY A 43 11.48 -0.94 -14.70
C GLY A 43 11.47 -2.37 -14.15
N ASP A 44 12.68 -2.88 -13.87
CA ASP A 44 12.89 -4.24 -13.34
C ASP A 44 12.84 -4.35 -11.82
N GLN A 45 12.47 -3.27 -11.12
CA GLN A 45 12.28 -3.31 -9.66
C GLN A 45 11.23 -4.35 -9.29
N LYS A 46 11.46 -5.06 -8.18
CA LYS A 46 10.56 -6.10 -7.68
C LYS A 46 10.14 -5.83 -6.25
N ARG A 47 8.91 -6.20 -5.93
CA ARG A 47 8.43 -6.30 -4.56
C ARG A 47 9.10 -7.49 -3.84
N LYS A 48 9.01 -7.53 -2.50
CA LYS A 48 9.49 -8.68 -1.71
C LYS A 48 8.78 -9.99 -2.05
N SER A 49 7.56 -9.93 -2.58
CA SER A 49 6.79 -11.06 -3.11
C SER A 49 7.30 -11.59 -4.46
N GLY A 50 8.24 -10.89 -5.12
CA GLY A 50 8.80 -11.24 -6.42
C GLY A 50 8.08 -10.63 -7.62
N GLU A 51 6.93 -10.02 -7.43
CA GLU A 51 6.16 -9.35 -8.49
C GLU A 51 6.85 -8.05 -8.94
N PRO A 52 6.60 -7.57 -10.19
CA PRO A 52 7.06 -6.26 -10.63
C PRO A 52 6.57 -5.17 -9.67
N TYR A 53 7.42 -4.19 -9.35
CA TYR A 53 7.07 -3.14 -8.38
C TYR A 53 5.81 -2.37 -8.79
N TYR A 54 5.68 -2.03 -10.07
CA TYR A 54 4.54 -1.30 -10.63
C TYR A 54 3.19 -2.01 -10.44
N SER A 55 3.17 -3.29 -10.06
CA SER A 55 1.91 -3.99 -9.73
C SER A 55 1.19 -3.33 -8.56
N HIS A 56 1.95 -2.82 -7.57
CA HIS A 56 1.41 -2.15 -6.39
C HIS A 56 0.63 -0.87 -6.72
N PRO A 57 1.21 0.16 -7.36
CA PRO A 57 0.48 1.37 -7.66
C PRO A 57 -0.71 1.14 -8.62
N LEU A 58 -0.61 0.16 -9.53
CA LEU A 58 -1.77 -0.19 -10.37
C LEU A 58 -2.89 -0.85 -9.55
N GLU A 59 -2.56 -1.67 -8.54
CA GLU A 59 -3.56 -2.24 -7.64
C GLU A 59 -4.18 -1.18 -6.73
N VAL A 60 -3.40 -0.22 -6.21
CA VAL A 60 -3.92 0.93 -5.45
C VAL A 60 -4.92 1.72 -6.29
N ALA A 61 -4.59 1.99 -7.57
CA ALA A 61 -5.49 2.66 -8.50
C ALA A 61 -6.76 1.84 -8.81
N TYR A 62 -6.64 0.52 -8.90
CA TYR A 62 -7.77 -0.39 -9.04
C TYR A 62 -8.70 -0.33 -7.83
N MET A 63 -8.16 -0.36 -6.62
CA MET A 63 -8.94 -0.33 -5.39
C MET A 63 -9.63 1.02 -5.18
N ILE A 64 -8.94 2.14 -5.42
CA ILE A 64 -9.49 3.48 -5.19
C ILE A 64 -10.61 3.82 -6.17
N SER A 65 -10.65 3.21 -7.35
CA SER A 65 -11.69 3.45 -8.36
C SER A 65 -13.10 3.16 -7.87
N GLU A 66 -13.26 2.28 -6.87
CA GLU A 66 -14.55 1.98 -6.24
C GLU A 66 -15.02 3.08 -5.27
N HIS A 67 -14.10 3.90 -4.78
CA HIS A 67 -14.38 4.95 -3.80
C HIS A 67 -14.40 6.35 -4.44
N LYS A 68 -13.56 6.56 -5.45
CA LYS A 68 -13.43 7.85 -6.13
C LYS A 68 -13.04 7.67 -7.59
N LEU A 69 -14.01 7.81 -8.48
CA LEU A 69 -13.81 7.73 -9.92
C LEU A 69 -13.54 9.13 -10.48
N LYS A 70 -12.26 9.52 -10.54
CA LYS A 70 -11.80 10.83 -11.03
C LYS A 70 -10.40 10.71 -11.61
N THR A 71 -10.14 11.27 -12.79
CA THR A 71 -8.87 11.11 -13.52
C THR A 71 -7.65 11.47 -12.68
N ASP A 72 -7.63 12.63 -12.04
CA ASP A 72 -6.49 13.08 -11.24
C ASP A 72 -6.20 12.18 -10.03
N VAL A 73 -7.24 11.64 -9.38
CA VAL A 73 -7.11 10.69 -8.27
C VAL A 73 -6.52 9.35 -8.75
N ILE A 74 -7.04 8.82 -9.88
CA ILE A 74 -6.53 7.57 -10.46
C ILE A 74 -5.07 7.73 -10.90
N VAL A 75 -4.74 8.81 -11.61
CA VAL A 75 -3.38 9.10 -12.06
C VAL A 75 -2.42 9.30 -10.87
N ALA A 76 -2.82 10.08 -9.86
CA ALA A 76 -2.02 10.27 -8.65
C ALA A 76 -1.79 8.94 -7.90
N SER A 77 -2.80 8.05 -7.87
CA SER A 77 -2.65 6.71 -7.28
C SER A 77 -1.66 5.83 -8.04
N ILE A 78 -1.62 5.93 -9.38
CA ILE A 78 -0.66 5.20 -10.22
C ILE A 78 0.77 5.72 -10.01
N LEU A 79 0.93 6.99 -9.68
CA LEU A 79 2.22 7.66 -9.57
C LEU A 79 2.69 7.88 -8.12
N HIS A 80 1.95 7.42 -7.11
CA HIS A 80 2.13 7.83 -5.71
C HIS A 80 3.52 7.52 -5.11
N ASP A 81 4.17 6.45 -5.58
CA ASP A 81 5.50 6.03 -5.12
C ASP A 81 6.63 6.44 -6.08
N ILE A 82 6.30 7.04 -7.26
CA ILE A 82 7.26 7.21 -8.35
C ILE A 82 8.42 8.16 -8.01
N ILE A 83 8.18 9.17 -7.16
CA ILE A 83 9.22 10.11 -6.72
C ILE A 83 10.13 9.46 -5.68
N GLU A 84 9.59 8.59 -4.80
CA GLU A 84 10.37 7.93 -3.76
C GLU A 84 11.34 6.88 -4.33
N ASP A 85 10.91 6.16 -5.36
CA ASP A 85 11.55 4.91 -5.79
C ASP A 85 12.24 5.03 -7.15
N THR A 86 12.18 6.22 -7.80
CA THR A 86 12.75 6.45 -9.15
C THR A 86 13.39 7.83 -9.29
N GLU A 87 13.96 8.12 -10.48
CA GLU A 87 14.52 9.43 -10.81
C GLU A 87 13.48 10.49 -11.20
N VAL A 88 12.19 10.18 -11.16
CA VAL A 88 11.12 11.12 -11.54
C VAL A 88 10.99 12.22 -10.50
N THR A 89 10.94 13.49 -10.98
CA THR A 89 10.77 14.67 -10.13
C THR A 89 9.35 15.22 -10.18
N VAL A 90 9.02 16.07 -9.22
CA VAL A 90 7.73 16.79 -9.17
C VAL A 90 7.52 17.62 -10.44
N GLU A 91 8.59 18.27 -10.94
CA GLU A 91 8.56 19.12 -12.14
C GLU A 91 8.25 18.28 -13.39
N MET A 92 8.81 17.08 -13.50
CA MET A 92 8.49 16.15 -14.59
C MET A 92 7.03 15.74 -14.56
N ILE A 93 6.48 15.47 -13.38
CA ILE A 93 5.04 15.15 -13.22
C ILE A 93 4.19 16.37 -13.58
N GLN A 94 4.55 17.55 -13.08
CA GLN A 94 3.82 18.79 -13.36
C GLN A 94 3.77 19.13 -14.85
N SER A 95 4.87 18.99 -15.56
CA SER A 95 4.94 19.28 -17.00
C SER A 95 4.14 18.27 -17.85
N THR A 96 3.98 17.03 -17.36
CA THR A 96 3.37 15.94 -18.13
C THR A 96 1.91 15.70 -17.78
N PHE A 97 1.54 15.84 -16.48
CA PHE A 97 0.23 15.49 -15.91
C PHE A 97 -0.51 16.69 -15.32
N GLY A 98 0.14 17.85 -15.25
CA GLY A 98 -0.45 19.07 -14.72
C GLY A 98 -0.22 19.27 -13.21
N HIS A 99 -0.50 20.51 -12.78
CA HIS A 99 -0.18 20.97 -11.43
C HIS A 99 -0.88 20.17 -10.34
N ARG A 100 -2.21 19.89 -10.49
CA ARG A 100 -3.00 19.19 -9.46
C ARG A 100 -2.45 17.78 -9.17
N ILE A 101 -2.12 17.00 -10.20
CA ILE A 101 -1.59 15.65 -10.04
C ILE A 101 -0.20 15.72 -9.39
N ALA A 102 0.65 16.64 -9.82
CA ALA A 102 1.98 16.83 -9.22
C ALA A 102 1.91 17.19 -7.74
N GLU A 103 0.99 18.09 -7.34
CA GLU A 103 0.76 18.40 -5.93
C GLU A 103 0.27 17.20 -5.11
N MET A 104 -0.63 16.38 -5.67
CA MET A 104 -1.13 15.19 -4.98
C MET A 104 0.00 14.19 -4.75
N VAL A 105 0.81 13.90 -5.77
CA VAL A 105 1.95 12.98 -5.67
C VAL A 105 3.01 13.51 -4.72
N ASP A 106 3.38 14.81 -4.79
CA ASP A 106 4.32 15.42 -3.86
C ASP A 106 3.88 15.30 -2.39
N ARG A 107 2.59 15.49 -2.11
CA ARG A 107 2.04 15.33 -0.75
C ARG A 107 2.02 13.88 -0.27
N LEU A 108 1.96 12.91 -1.17
CA LEU A 108 2.03 11.48 -0.86
C LEU A 108 3.46 11.03 -0.60
N THR A 109 4.46 11.73 -1.17
CA THR A 109 5.87 11.39 -1.13
C THR A 109 6.45 11.58 0.28
N ARG A 110 6.99 10.50 0.83
CA ARG A 110 7.60 10.45 2.17
C ARG A 110 9.10 10.75 2.14
N ASP A 111 9.82 10.01 1.32
CA ASP A 111 11.26 10.11 1.18
C ASP A 111 11.56 11.01 -0.03
N ARG A 112 12.07 12.22 0.24
CA ARG A 112 12.26 13.25 -0.79
C ARG A 112 13.69 13.24 -1.33
N PRO A 113 13.91 13.66 -2.59
CA PRO A 113 15.23 13.70 -3.20
C PRO A 113 16.25 14.59 -2.46
N ASP A 114 15.79 15.58 -1.71
CA ASP A 114 16.64 16.47 -0.89
C ASP A 114 17.10 15.84 0.44
N GLY A 115 16.72 14.58 0.69
CA GLY A 115 17.01 13.85 1.93
C GLY A 115 16.02 14.09 3.06
N THR A 116 15.01 14.92 2.86
CA THR A 116 13.92 15.11 3.83
C THR A 116 13.06 13.86 3.90
N LYS A 117 12.71 13.44 5.12
CA LYS A 117 11.87 12.29 5.36
C LYS A 117 10.69 12.65 6.24
N LEU A 118 9.49 12.64 5.66
CA LEU A 118 8.25 12.89 6.38
C LEU A 118 7.78 11.63 7.12
N THR A 119 7.26 11.81 8.33
CA THR A 119 6.53 10.76 9.03
C THR A 119 5.14 10.57 8.42
N ILE A 120 4.50 9.44 8.72
CA ILE A 120 3.12 9.20 8.28
C ILE A 120 2.17 10.23 8.88
N GLU A 121 2.38 10.59 10.15
CA GLU A 121 1.62 11.61 10.86
C GLU A 121 1.74 12.98 10.18
N GLU A 122 2.93 13.38 9.74
CA GLU A 122 3.14 14.65 9.02
C GLU A 122 2.42 14.65 7.67
N ILE A 123 2.48 13.57 6.90
CA ILE A 123 1.75 13.44 5.64
C ILE A 123 0.24 13.58 5.85
N ILE A 124 -0.31 12.86 6.83
CA ILE A 124 -1.73 12.92 7.16
C ILE A 124 -2.12 14.32 7.65
N THR A 125 -1.33 14.91 8.55
CA THR A 125 -1.59 16.24 9.09
C THR A 125 -1.55 17.32 8.02
N ASN A 126 -0.56 17.28 7.13
CA ASN A 126 -0.44 18.24 6.02
C ASN A 126 -1.63 18.16 5.06
N ALA A 127 -2.04 16.95 4.70
CA ALA A 127 -3.20 16.75 3.82
C ALA A 127 -4.52 17.11 4.52
N TYR A 128 -4.65 16.84 5.82
CA TYR A 128 -5.79 17.24 6.64
C TYR A 128 -5.93 18.77 6.73
N GLN A 129 -4.84 19.48 7.03
CA GLN A 129 -4.83 20.96 7.10
C GLN A 129 -5.23 21.60 5.78
N LYS A 130 -4.88 20.99 4.65
CA LYS A 130 -5.27 21.43 3.31
C LYS A 130 -6.65 20.92 2.88
N GLN A 131 -7.34 20.17 3.73
CA GLN A 131 -8.63 19.53 3.45
C GLN A 131 -8.60 18.64 2.19
N ASP A 132 -7.45 18.07 1.86
CA ASP A 132 -7.25 17.24 0.68
C ASP A 132 -7.66 15.78 0.95
N LYS A 133 -8.96 15.55 1.01
CA LYS A 133 -9.55 14.23 1.25
C LYS A 133 -9.13 13.20 0.20
N GLU A 134 -8.80 13.63 -1.02
CA GLU A 134 -8.37 12.72 -2.10
C GLU A 134 -6.98 12.17 -1.83
N VAL A 135 -6.02 12.98 -1.40
CA VAL A 135 -4.68 12.54 -0.97
C VAL A 135 -4.78 11.58 0.23
N LEU A 136 -5.62 11.93 1.22
CA LEU A 136 -5.86 11.08 2.39
C LEU A 136 -6.46 9.72 2.01
N LEU A 137 -7.37 9.69 1.05
CA LEU A 137 -7.97 8.46 0.54
C LEU A 137 -6.94 7.58 -0.18
N ILE A 138 -6.08 8.16 -1.03
CA ILE A 138 -4.99 7.42 -1.68
C ILE A 138 -4.08 6.79 -0.61
N LYS A 139 -3.68 7.56 0.41
CA LYS A 139 -2.81 7.06 1.47
C LYS A 139 -3.45 5.94 2.29
N LEU A 140 -4.77 6.00 2.49
CA LEU A 140 -5.53 4.96 3.18
C LEU A 140 -5.59 3.66 2.37
N ILE A 141 -5.84 3.76 1.06
CA ILE A 141 -5.89 2.60 0.15
C ILE A 141 -4.49 1.98 -0.04
N ASP A 142 -3.45 2.80 -0.20
CA ASP A 142 -2.05 2.33 -0.21
C ASP A 142 -1.74 1.50 1.05
N ARG A 143 -2.09 2.03 2.24
CA ARG A 143 -1.90 1.30 3.50
C ARG A 143 -2.70 -0.01 3.54
N LEU A 144 -3.95 0.00 3.09
CA LEU A 144 -4.77 -1.21 3.02
C LEU A 144 -4.10 -2.28 2.14
N HIS A 145 -3.65 -1.92 0.94
CA HIS A 145 -2.97 -2.86 0.05
C HIS A 145 -1.65 -3.37 0.66
N ASN A 146 -0.88 -2.52 1.34
CA ASN A 146 0.33 -2.92 2.04
C ASN A 146 0.04 -3.92 3.17
N ILE A 147 -1.06 -3.78 3.92
CA ILE A 147 -1.48 -4.75 4.94
C ILE A 147 -1.98 -6.05 4.32
N GLN A 148 -2.70 -6.02 3.20
CA GLN A 148 -3.14 -7.21 2.46
C GLN A 148 -1.96 -8.06 1.98
N THR A 149 -0.85 -7.43 1.60
CA THR A 149 0.35 -8.09 1.05
C THR A 149 1.48 -8.27 2.06
N ILE A 150 1.23 -8.03 3.35
CA ILE A 150 2.26 -8.00 4.40
C ILE A 150 2.87 -9.38 4.71
N GLY A 151 2.20 -10.47 4.32
CA GLY A 151 2.56 -11.86 4.67
C GLY A 151 3.97 -12.29 4.28
N VAL A 152 4.60 -11.62 3.32
CA VAL A 152 5.99 -11.87 2.90
C VAL A 152 7.05 -11.29 3.87
N LYS A 153 6.65 -10.48 4.84
CA LYS A 153 7.53 -9.88 5.86
C LYS A 153 7.65 -10.79 7.08
N PHE A 154 8.75 -10.68 7.83
CA PHE A 154 8.88 -11.36 9.12
C PHE A 154 7.76 -10.94 10.08
N LEU A 155 7.29 -11.87 10.91
CA LEU A 155 6.11 -11.69 11.79
C LEU A 155 6.22 -10.47 12.71
N ASP A 156 7.39 -10.20 13.31
CA ASP A 156 7.56 -9.03 14.17
C ASP A 156 7.37 -7.70 13.40
N LYS A 157 7.78 -7.66 12.13
CA LYS A 157 7.56 -6.52 11.26
C LYS A 157 6.08 -6.38 10.88
N GLN A 158 5.41 -7.50 10.56
CA GLN A 158 3.97 -7.50 10.31
C GLN A 158 3.19 -6.90 11.49
N ILE A 159 3.52 -7.30 12.72
CA ILE A 159 2.86 -6.83 13.93
C ILE A 159 3.14 -5.34 14.19
N LYS A 160 4.39 -4.91 14.01
CA LYS A 160 4.74 -3.49 14.15
C LYS A 160 3.94 -2.63 13.19
N GLU A 161 3.90 -3.01 11.91
CA GLU A 161 3.17 -2.29 10.88
C GLU A 161 1.65 -2.33 11.09
N SER A 162 1.11 -3.46 11.59
CA SER A 162 -0.32 -3.57 11.94
C SER A 162 -0.70 -2.64 13.08
N LYS A 163 0.13 -2.54 14.14
CA LYS A 163 -0.10 -1.61 15.26
C LYS A 163 -0.05 -0.15 14.80
N GLU A 164 0.96 0.21 14.01
CA GLU A 164 1.08 1.55 13.40
C GLU A 164 -0.15 1.87 12.54
N THR A 165 -0.63 0.89 11.79
CA THR A 165 -1.83 1.03 10.95
C THR A 165 -3.08 1.27 11.80
N LEU A 166 -3.29 0.50 12.87
CA LEU A 166 -4.43 0.70 13.77
C LEU A 166 -4.39 2.09 14.43
N ASN A 167 -3.23 2.56 14.86
CA ASN A 167 -3.11 3.83 15.53
C ASN A 167 -3.38 5.04 14.62
N ASN A 168 -2.87 5.00 13.38
CA ASN A 168 -2.87 6.19 12.52
C ASN A 168 -4.00 6.16 11.46
N PHE A 169 -4.32 4.97 10.93
CA PHE A 169 -5.18 4.87 9.75
C PHE A 169 -6.65 4.58 10.08
N ILE A 170 -6.97 4.04 11.26
CA ILE A 170 -8.37 3.91 11.68
C ILE A 170 -9.00 5.29 11.87
N THR A 171 -8.33 6.20 12.59
CA THR A 171 -8.80 7.58 12.74
C THR A 171 -8.97 8.28 11.37
N LEU A 172 -8.05 8.01 10.43
CA LEU A 172 -8.16 8.54 9.07
C LEU A 172 -9.38 8.00 8.33
N ALA A 173 -9.65 6.68 8.40
CA ALA A 173 -10.82 6.07 7.79
C ALA A 173 -12.13 6.64 8.37
N MET A 174 -12.18 6.87 9.68
CA MET A 174 -13.31 7.53 10.35
C MET A 174 -13.50 8.97 9.87
N TYR A 175 -12.41 9.74 9.75
CA TYR A 175 -12.47 11.11 9.21
C TYR A 175 -13.00 11.17 7.77
N LEU A 176 -12.62 10.19 6.95
CA LEU A 176 -13.12 10.04 5.59
C LEU A 176 -14.55 9.44 5.52
N GLU A 177 -15.15 9.13 6.66
CA GLU A 177 -16.48 8.50 6.78
C GLU A 177 -16.59 7.19 5.99
N ASN A 178 -15.46 6.47 5.87
CA ASN A 178 -15.39 5.24 5.09
C ASN A 178 -15.37 3.99 5.99
N ILE A 179 -16.57 3.59 6.44
CA ILE A 179 -16.78 2.44 7.33
C ILE A 179 -16.25 1.12 6.71
N THR A 180 -16.34 0.98 5.39
CA THR A 180 -15.86 -0.24 4.70
C THR A 180 -14.35 -0.38 4.81
N LEU A 181 -13.60 0.69 4.55
CA LEU A 181 -12.14 0.70 4.69
C LEU A 181 -11.71 0.53 6.15
N GLU A 182 -12.37 1.21 7.09
CA GLU A 182 -12.13 1.07 8.53
C GLU A 182 -12.25 -0.39 8.97
N LYS A 183 -13.37 -1.06 8.64
CA LYS A 183 -13.60 -2.47 8.97
C LYS A 183 -12.58 -3.40 8.32
N SER A 184 -12.24 -3.18 7.06
CA SER A 184 -11.28 -4.00 6.32
C SER A 184 -9.89 -3.92 6.94
N ILE A 185 -9.41 -2.72 7.26
CA ILE A 185 -8.11 -2.50 7.89
C ILE A 185 -8.09 -3.09 9.30
N SER A 186 -9.11 -2.84 10.12
CA SER A 186 -9.22 -3.38 11.47
C SER A 186 -9.21 -4.91 11.47
N TYR A 187 -10.00 -5.53 10.59
CA TYR A 187 -10.06 -6.99 10.48
C TYR A 187 -8.69 -7.59 10.14
N LEU A 188 -8.01 -7.08 9.11
CA LEU A 188 -6.70 -7.60 8.68
C LEU A 188 -5.63 -7.44 9.77
N CYS A 189 -5.57 -6.29 10.43
CA CYS A 189 -4.62 -6.04 11.51
C CYS A 189 -4.88 -6.94 12.72
N HIS A 190 -6.14 -7.23 13.05
CA HIS A 190 -6.49 -8.16 14.12
C HIS A 190 -6.16 -9.61 13.78
N GLN A 191 -6.30 -10.04 12.53
CA GLN A 191 -5.88 -11.37 12.08
C GLN A 191 -4.36 -11.57 12.30
N ILE A 192 -3.53 -10.63 11.87
CA ILE A 192 -2.08 -10.68 12.05
C ILE A 192 -1.71 -10.77 13.55
N SER A 193 -2.39 -10.03 14.41
CA SER A 193 -2.16 -10.06 15.86
C SER A 193 -2.61 -11.37 16.50
N SER A 194 -3.67 -12.01 15.99
CA SER A 194 -4.18 -13.31 16.47
C SER A 194 -3.23 -14.44 16.09
N ASP A 195 -2.65 -14.42 14.91
CA ASP A 195 -1.69 -15.41 14.47
C ASP A 195 -0.41 -15.41 15.35
N LYS A 196 0.04 -14.25 15.80
CA LYS A 196 1.12 -14.18 16.79
C LYS A 196 0.78 -14.89 18.09
N LYS A 197 -0.43 -14.70 18.62
CA LYS A 197 -0.84 -15.38 19.87
C LYS A 197 -0.80 -16.89 19.70
N LYS A 198 -1.30 -17.42 18.59
CA LYS A 198 -1.26 -18.86 18.28
C LYS A 198 0.17 -19.38 18.17
N ILE A 199 1.06 -18.69 17.45
CA ILE A 199 2.46 -19.08 17.28
C ILE A 199 3.19 -19.06 18.62
N ASN A 200 3.01 -18.02 19.44
CA ASN A 200 3.62 -17.94 20.76
C ASN A 200 3.13 -19.07 21.69
N GLN A 201 1.86 -19.43 21.61
CA GLN A 201 1.28 -20.54 22.37
C GLN A 201 1.85 -21.89 21.92
N ILE A 202 1.98 -22.12 20.62
CA ILE A 202 2.62 -23.33 20.06
C ILE A 202 4.09 -23.40 20.48
N ASN A 203 4.85 -22.32 20.37
CA ASN A 203 6.25 -22.26 20.78
C ASN A 203 6.42 -22.50 22.29
N PHE A 204 5.52 -21.96 23.11
CA PHE A 204 5.51 -22.24 24.56
C PHE A 204 5.29 -23.72 24.84
N ILE A 205 4.27 -24.35 24.22
CA ILE A 205 3.97 -25.76 24.36
C ILE A 205 5.16 -26.62 23.88
N TYR A 206 5.73 -26.29 22.71
CA TYR A 206 6.89 -27.01 22.15
C TYR A 206 8.10 -26.96 23.09
N ASN A 207 8.44 -25.78 23.62
CA ASN A 207 9.54 -25.62 24.56
C ASN A 207 9.28 -26.32 25.88
N PHE A 208 8.04 -26.34 26.37
CA PHE A 208 7.63 -27.07 27.57
C PHE A 208 7.83 -28.59 27.40
N LEU A 209 7.33 -29.16 26.28
CA LEU A 209 7.48 -30.57 25.98
C LEU A 209 8.98 -30.98 25.82
N LYS A 210 9.78 -30.11 25.20
CA LYS A 210 11.21 -30.36 25.04
C LYS A 210 12.01 -30.36 26.35
N GLN A 211 11.52 -29.65 27.38
CA GLN A 211 12.07 -29.68 28.72
C GLN A 211 11.70 -30.98 29.47
N GLU A 212 10.51 -31.52 29.25
CA GLU A 212 10.10 -32.82 29.86
C GLU A 212 10.88 -33.99 29.27
N ASP A 213 11.19 -34.01 27.97
CA ASP A 213 12.03 -35.05 27.36
C ASP A 213 13.49 -35.05 27.86
N SER A 214 13.93 -33.99 28.53
CA SER A 214 15.28 -33.91 29.13
C SER A 214 15.34 -34.49 30.54
N TYR A 215 14.23 -34.85 31.15
CA TYR A 215 14.22 -35.65 32.39
C TYR A 215 14.37 -37.15 32.06
N GLN A 216 15.61 -37.59 31.85
CA GLN A 216 15.90 -39.02 31.88
C GLN A 216 15.53 -39.56 33.27
N LEU A 217 14.62 -40.52 33.28
CA LEU A 217 14.38 -41.34 34.46
C LEU A 217 15.72 -41.87 35.04
N PRO A 218 15.96 -41.73 36.34
CA PRO A 218 17.12 -42.36 36.93
C PRO A 218 17.01 -43.86 36.68
N SER A 219 18.05 -44.46 36.09
CA SER A 219 18.16 -45.89 35.87
C SER A 219 18.02 -46.59 37.20
N LEU A 220 16.92 -47.24 37.45
CA LEU A 220 16.76 -48.28 38.46
C LEU A 220 17.54 -49.50 37.95
N VAL A 221 18.79 -49.61 38.36
CA VAL A 221 19.57 -50.86 38.28
C VAL A 221 19.59 -51.45 39.67
N PRO A 222 19.24 -52.75 39.82
CA PRO A 222 19.15 -53.44 41.08
C PRO A 222 20.50 -53.67 41.75
#